data_628fbc3ecd887abf518c8859be7e9d16
#
_entry.id   628fbc3ecd887abf518c8859be7e9d16
#
_cell.length_a   1.000
_cell.length_b   1.000
_cell.length_c   1.000
_cell.angle_alpha   90.00
_cell.angle_beta   90.00
_cell.angle_gamma   90.00
#
_symmetry.space_group_name_H-M   'P 1'
#
loop_
_entity.id
_entity.type
_entity.pdbx_description
1 polymer ?
#
loop_
_entity_poly.entity_id
_entity_poly.type
_entity_poly.pdbx_seq_one_letter_code
_entity_poly.pdbx_strand_id
1 'polypeptide(L)'
;MKKPWSGRFKKPTDILMERFSASISFDRRLYAYDIAGSIAHCQMLGKCKIITQTDSKKIIGGLKRILKEFESGKFECDDRLEDIHMNIENRLTELIGSVAGKLHTARSRNDQVSLDIRLYLRDEGEEVVQLIKILAKTLLVLARKHTNTIIPGFTHMQQAQPILLAHHLLAYIEMLLRDQERMKDALKRINIMPLGSAALAGTGFPIDRKYTAKLLNFSEASHNSIDAVSDRDFAIEFCSTIAILMMHLSRFCEEIVLWCSSEFDWLELSDSYTTGSSIMPQKKNPDAAELIRGKSGRVYGNLVSLLTLMKSLPLAYNKDLQEDKEPIFDTVDTSKMSLSIFNGMIKSARFKKIPLHRLDISGFLTATDMADYLAEKESLSVWLMRSQVKRWRIVLRVGEIYRI
;
A
#
# COMPACT_ATOMS: atom_id res chain seq x y z
N MET A 1 -28.41 10.04 -25.54
CA MET A 1 -27.91 8.73 -26.03
C MET A 1 -28.70 7.61 -25.35
N LYS A 2 -29.13 6.55 -26.06
CA LYS A 2 -29.78 5.42 -25.38
C LYS A 2 -28.70 4.58 -24.67
N LYS A 3 -28.80 4.46 -23.34
CA LYS A 3 -27.87 3.62 -22.55
C LYS A 3 -28.12 2.14 -22.88
N PRO A 4 -27.12 1.25 -22.84
CA PRO A 4 -27.25 -0.18 -23.17
C PRO A 4 -28.39 -0.91 -22.44
N TRP A 5 -28.72 -0.47 -21.21
CA TRP A 5 -29.78 -1.06 -20.38
C TRP A 5 -31.15 -0.40 -20.50
N SER A 6 -31.31 0.59 -21.38
CA SER A 6 -32.55 1.40 -21.47
C SER A 6 -33.74 0.68 -22.07
N GLY A 7 -33.61 -0.57 -22.53
CA GLY A 7 -34.66 -1.29 -23.27
C GLY A 7 -35.98 -1.51 -22.51
N ARG A 8 -35.95 -1.60 -21.16
CA ARG A 8 -37.12 -1.80 -20.30
C ARG A 8 -37.75 -0.50 -19.79
N PHE A 9 -37.00 0.60 -19.83
CA PHE A 9 -37.41 1.84 -19.17
C PHE A 9 -38.21 2.76 -20.11
N LYS A 10 -39.26 3.36 -19.56
CA LYS A 10 -40.15 4.30 -20.28
C LYS A 10 -39.71 5.77 -20.13
N LYS A 11 -38.85 6.06 -19.15
CA LYS A 11 -38.37 7.41 -18.87
C LYS A 11 -36.83 7.43 -18.90
N PRO A 12 -36.21 8.55 -19.27
CA PRO A 12 -34.79 8.72 -19.13
C PRO A 12 -34.39 8.73 -17.64
N THR A 13 -33.12 8.42 -17.34
CA THR A 13 -32.56 8.53 -15.99
C THR A 13 -32.54 10.02 -15.58
N ASP A 14 -32.85 10.30 -14.33
CA ASP A 14 -32.72 11.64 -13.76
C ASP A 14 -31.25 12.11 -13.78
N ILE A 15 -31.02 13.39 -14.05
CA ILE A 15 -29.67 13.96 -14.17
C ILE A 15 -28.88 13.85 -12.86
N LEU A 16 -29.53 14.05 -11.71
CA LEU A 16 -28.88 13.89 -10.40
C LEU A 16 -28.51 12.43 -10.15
N MET A 17 -29.38 11.50 -10.55
CA MET A 17 -29.10 10.06 -10.47
C MET A 17 -27.93 9.66 -11.39
N GLU A 18 -27.83 10.23 -12.57
CA GLU A 18 -26.68 9.99 -13.46
C GLU A 18 -25.36 10.44 -12.82
N ARG A 19 -25.34 11.64 -12.25
CA ARG A 19 -24.17 12.16 -11.52
C ARG A 19 -23.85 11.37 -10.27
N PHE A 20 -24.86 10.97 -9.52
CA PHE A 20 -24.71 10.20 -8.28
C PHE A 20 -24.16 8.80 -8.53
N SER A 21 -24.50 8.17 -9.64
CA SER A 21 -24.06 6.82 -9.98
C SER A 21 -22.77 6.78 -10.82
N ALA A 22 -22.26 7.91 -11.28
CA ALA A 22 -21.06 7.99 -12.10
C ALA A 22 -19.78 7.72 -11.28
N SER A 23 -18.90 6.89 -11.81
CA SER A 23 -17.60 6.54 -11.21
C SER A 23 -16.39 7.00 -12.04
N ILE A 24 -16.62 7.57 -13.23
CA ILE A 24 -15.58 7.96 -14.17
C ILE A 24 -14.52 8.89 -13.56
N SER A 25 -14.89 9.73 -12.58
CA SER A 25 -13.99 10.65 -11.90
C SER A 25 -12.80 9.95 -11.23
N PHE A 26 -12.99 8.75 -10.72
CA PHE A 26 -11.97 7.96 -10.00
C PHE A 26 -11.59 6.68 -10.74
N ASP A 27 -12.51 5.99 -11.46
CA ASP A 27 -12.22 4.70 -12.09
C ASP A 27 -11.48 4.83 -13.44
N ARG A 28 -11.35 6.03 -13.99
CA ARG A 28 -10.57 6.28 -15.21
C ARG A 28 -9.14 5.74 -15.16
N ARG A 29 -8.55 5.59 -13.95
CA ARG A 29 -7.21 5.01 -13.79
C ARG A 29 -7.14 3.53 -14.16
N LEU A 30 -8.28 2.85 -14.27
CA LEU A 30 -8.36 1.44 -14.66
C LEU A 30 -8.31 1.21 -16.17
N TYR A 31 -8.25 2.25 -17.00
CA TYR A 31 -8.33 2.14 -18.47
C TYR A 31 -7.38 1.10 -19.06
N ALA A 32 -6.14 1.03 -18.59
CA ALA A 32 -5.13 0.11 -19.10
C ALA A 32 -5.49 -1.35 -18.78
N TYR A 33 -6.02 -1.60 -17.58
CA TYR A 33 -6.45 -2.91 -17.11
C TYR A 33 -7.70 -3.38 -17.82
N ASP A 34 -8.70 -2.51 -18.01
CA ASP A 34 -9.90 -2.81 -18.79
C ASP A 34 -9.57 -3.15 -20.25
N ILE A 35 -8.68 -2.39 -20.87
CA ILE A 35 -8.24 -2.66 -22.25
C ILE A 35 -7.47 -3.99 -22.31
N ALA A 36 -6.58 -4.28 -21.38
CA ALA A 36 -5.83 -5.54 -21.33
C ALA A 36 -6.78 -6.74 -21.13
N GLY A 37 -7.72 -6.65 -20.19
CA GLY A 37 -8.75 -7.65 -19.95
C GLY A 37 -9.65 -7.87 -21.18
N SER A 38 -10.08 -6.78 -21.81
CA SER A 38 -10.89 -6.79 -23.03
C SER A 38 -10.16 -7.41 -24.23
N ILE A 39 -8.86 -7.16 -24.39
CA ILE A 39 -8.04 -7.79 -25.44
C ILE A 39 -7.94 -9.30 -25.21
N ALA A 40 -7.64 -9.73 -23.98
CA ALA A 40 -7.55 -11.14 -23.63
C ALA A 40 -8.89 -11.87 -23.83
N HIS A 41 -9.98 -11.25 -23.40
CA HIS A 41 -11.33 -11.77 -23.61
C HIS A 41 -11.65 -11.91 -25.09
N CYS A 42 -11.37 -10.88 -25.90
CA CYS A 42 -11.60 -10.91 -27.35
C CYS A 42 -10.77 -11.99 -28.06
N GLN A 43 -9.50 -12.20 -27.64
CA GLN A 43 -8.67 -13.27 -28.15
C GLN A 43 -9.26 -14.67 -27.84
N MET A 44 -9.77 -14.84 -26.63
CA MET A 44 -10.44 -16.07 -26.21
C MET A 44 -11.72 -16.32 -27.03
N LEU A 45 -12.57 -15.29 -27.22
CA LEU A 45 -13.77 -15.40 -28.06
C LEU A 45 -13.44 -15.85 -29.50
N GLY A 46 -12.39 -15.27 -30.08
CA GLY A 46 -11.90 -15.68 -31.40
C GLY A 46 -11.35 -17.09 -31.44
N LYS A 47 -10.55 -17.50 -30.45
CA LYS A 47 -10.03 -18.87 -30.30
C LYS A 47 -11.16 -19.90 -30.19
N CYS A 48 -12.16 -19.62 -29.38
CA CYS A 48 -13.35 -20.47 -29.18
C CYS A 48 -14.35 -20.42 -30.34
N LYS A 49 -14.09 -19.66 -31.40
CA LYS A 49 -14.95 -19.46 -32.58
C LYS A 49 -16.33 -18.89 -32.23
N ILE A 50 -16.45 -18.19 -31.11
CA ILE A 50 -17.67 -17.46 -30.69
C ILE A 50 -17.86 -16.21 -31.56
N ILE A 51 -16.75 -15.57 -31.92
CA ILE A 51 -16.69 -14.51 -32.93
C ILE A 51 -15.71 -14.90 -34.05
N THR A 52 -15.80 -14.22 -35.20
CA THR A 52 -14.86 -14.50 -36.29
C THR A 52 -13.47 -13.96 -35.96
N GLN A 53 -12.43 -14.56 -36.56
CA GLN A 53 -11.06 -14.06 -36.40
C GLN A 53 -10.90 -12.63 -36.96
N THR A 54 -11.67 -12.28 -37.98
CA THR A 54 -11.69 -10.93 -38.56
C THR A 54 -12.28 -9.94 -37.57
N ASP A 55 -13.40 -10.25 -36.89
CA ASP A 55 -13.98 -9.41 -35.87
C ASP A 55 -13.03 -9.24 -34.68
N SER A 56 -12.41 -10.35 -34.22
CA SER A 56 -11.45 -10.33 -33.12
C SER A 56 -10.28 -9.40 -33.42
N LYS A 57 -9.66 -9.51 -34.61
CA LYS A 57 -8.58 -8.62 -35.03
C LYS A 57 -9.01 -7.16 -35.10
N LYS A 58 -10.21 -6.88 -35.59
CA LYS A 58 -10.76 -5.52 -35.70
C LYS A 58 -11.00 -4.91 -34.31
N ILE A 59 -11.58 -5.66 -33.37
CA ILE A 59 -11.81 -5.22 -32.00
C ILE A 59 -10.49 -4.95 -31.28
N ILE A 60 -9.53 -5.89 -31.34
CA ILE A 60 -8.20 -5.72 -30.73
C ILE A 60 -7.47 -4.51 -31.31
N GLY A 61 -7.55 -4.30 -32.62
CA GLY A 61 -7.00 -3.11 -33.28
C GLY A 61 -7.59 -1.80 -32.75
N GLY A 62 -8.92 -1.76 -32.58
CA GLY A 62 -9.62 -0.63 -31.97
C GLY A 62 -9.20 -0.37 -30.52
N LEU A 63 -9.15 -1.42 -29.68
CA LEU A 63 -8.71 -1.31 -28.28
C LEU A 63 -7.27 -0.81 -28.15
N LYS A 64 -6.35 -1.30 -28.98
CA LYS A 64 -4.95 -0.80 -28.99
C LYS A 64 -4.86 0.65 -29.43
N ARG A 65 -5.75 1.11 -30.32
CA ARG A 65 -5.82 2.53 -30.71
C ARG A 65 -6.32 3.38 -29.54
N ILE A 66 -7.35 2.93 -28.82
CA ILE A 66 -7.88 3.61 -27.63
C ILE A 66 -6.78 3.72 -26.56
N LEU A 67 -6.02 2.63 -26.32
CA LEU A 67 -4.90 2.66 -25.37
C LEU A 67 -3.89 3.78 -25.72
N LYS A 68 -3.52 3.91 -26.99
CA LYS A 68 -2.64 4.99 -27.46
C LYS A 68 -3.26 6.39 -27.31
N GLU A 69 -4.58 6.51 -27.47
CA GLU A 69 -5.28 7.77 -27.22
C GLU A 69 -5.16 8.19 -25.74
N PHE A 70 -5.30 7.24 -24.79
CA PHE A 70 -5.06 7.49 -23.36
C PHE A 70 -3.61 7.86 -23.08
N GLU A 71 -2.65 7.06 -23.53
CA GLU A 71 -1.22 7.28 -23.29
C GLU A 71 -0.72 8.62 -23.85
N SER A 72 -1.33 9.10 -24.95
CA SER A 72 -1.00 10.39 -25.57
C SER A 72 -1.81 11.57 -25.03
N GLY A 73 -2.68 11.37 -24.05
CA GLY A 73 -3.55 12.40 -23.48
C GLY A 73 -4.63 12.92 -24.41
N LYS A 74 -4.95 12.17 -25.48
CA LYS A 74 -5.96 12.54 -26.49
C LYS A 74 -7.34 11.95 -26.22
N PHE A 75 -7.45 11.02 -25.28
CA PHE A 75 -8.74 10.45 -24.91
C PHE A 75 -9.46 11.37 -23.93
N GLU A 76 -10.62 11.86 -24.31
CA GLU A 76 -11.49 12.65 -23.46
C GLU A 76 -12.60 11.73 -22.89
N CYS A 77 -12.65 11.63 -21.55
CA CYS A 77 -13.73 10.93 -20.89
C CYS A 77 -15.01 11.77 -20.94
N ASP A 78 -16.12 11.14 -21.25
CA ASP A 78 -17.46 11.74 -21.19
C ASP A 78 -18.11 11.36 -19.84
N ASP A 79 -18.32 12.33 -18.97
CA ASP A 79 -18.91 12.14 -17.63
C ASP A 79 -20.35 11.62 -17.69
N ARG A 80 -21.02 11.72 -18.86
CA ARG A 80 -22.37 11.17 -19.07
C ARG A 80 -22.37 9.65 -19.26
N LEU A 81 -21.19 9.05 -19.45
CA LEU A 81 -20.98 7.61 -19.68
C LEU A 81 -20.58 6.88 -18.39
N GLU A 82 -21.16 7.18 -17.29
CA GLU A 82 -21.09 6.52 -15.99
C GLU A 82 -19.68 6.06 -15.53
N ASP A 83 -18.99 5.18 -16.30
CA ASP A 83 -17.72 4.54 -15.93
C ASP A 83 -16.72 4.50 -17.09
N ILE A 84 -15.48 4.13 -16.80
CA ILE A 84 -14.40 3.99 -17.79
C ILE A 84 -14.73 2.94 -18.85
N HIS A 85 -15.40 1.88 -18.47
CA HIS A 85 -15.76 0.78 -19.35
C HIS A 85 -16.72 1.23 -20.44
N MET A 86 -17.76 2.02 -20.09
CA MET A 86 -18.67 2.60 -21.07
C MET A 86 -17.97 3.60 -21.99
N ASN A 87 -17.05 4.38 -21.46
CA ASN A 87 -16.23 5.30 -22.25
C ASN A 87 -15.43 4.56 -23.31
N ILE A 88 -14.76 3.46 -22.92
CA ILE A 88 -13.98 2.61 -23.83
C ILE A 88 -14.90 1.91 -24.85
N GLU A 89 -16.04 1.33 -24.44
CA GLU A 89 -16.99 0.66 -25.31
C GLU A 89 -17.61 1.63 -26.32
N ASN A 90 -17.98 2.84 -25.89
CA ASN A 90 -18.49 3.88 -26.79
C ASN A 90 -17.44 4.28 -27.83
N ARG A 91 -16.22 4.59 -27.38
CA ARG A 91 -15.11 4.95 -28.28
C ARG A 91 -14.78 3.84 -29.26
N LEU A 92 -14.80 2.59 -28.81
CA LEU A 92 -14.61 1.44 -29.67
C LEU A 92 -15.70 1.38 -30.75
N THR A 93 -16.95 1.64 -30.38
CA THR A 93 -18.08 1.69 -31.36
C THR A 93 -17.91 2.80 -32.39
N GLU A 94 -17.45 3.97 -32.00
CA GLU A 94 -17.12 5.06 -32.91
C GLU A 94 -16.03 4.66 -33.93
N LEU A 95 -15.01 3.92 -33.46
CA LEU A 95 -13.87 3.53 -34.29
C LEU A 95 -14.15 2.38 -35.26
N ILE A 96 -14.94 1.39 -34.84
CA ILE A 96 -15.11 0.14 -35.62
C ILE A 96 -16.56 -0.22 -35.93
N GLY A 97 -17.52 0.60 -35.51
CA GLY A 97 -18.95 0.38 -35.77
C GLY A 97 -19.54 -0.76 -34.93
N SER A 98 -20.64 -1.34 -35.41
CA SER A 98 -21.44 -2.38 -34.68
C SER A 98 -20.66 -3.64 -34.28
N VAL A 99 -19.52 -3.90 -34.90
CA VAL A 99 -18.64 -5.04 -34.52
C VAL A 99 -18.14 -4.91 -33.07
N ALA A 100 -18.02 -3.68 -32.55
CA ALA A 100 -17.65 -3.40 -31.18
C ALA A 100 -18.52 -4.14 -30.15
N GLY A 101 -19.84 -4.21 -30.40
CA GLY A 101 -20.78 -4.87 -29.48
C GLY A 101 -20.52 -6.37 -29.28
N LYS A 102 -19.80 -7.03 -30.19
CA LYS A 102 -19.40 -8.43 -30.02
C LYS A 102 -18.42 -8.66 -28.89
N LEU A 103 -17.70 -7.61 -28.45
CA LEU A 103 -16.77 -7.69 -27.32
C LEU A 103 -17.48 -8.05 -26.01
N HIS A 104 -18.75 -7.64 -25.84
CA HIS A 104 -19.51 -7.90 -24.61
C HIS A 104 -20.08 -9.33 -24.53
N THR A 105 -19.90 -10.16 -25.58
CA THR A 105 -20.39 -11.55 -25.60
C THR A 105 -19.76 -12.35 -24.47
N ALA A 106 -20.59 -13.08 -23.70
CA ALA A 106 -20.17 -13.93 -22.58
C ALA A 106 -19.45 -13.20 -21.43
N ARG A 107 -19.68 -11.88 -21.29
CA ARG A 107 -19.10 -11.03 -20.24
C ARG A 107 -20.18 -10.18 -19.59
N SER A 108 -20.00 -9.85 -18.31
CA SER A 108 -20.76 -8.86 -17.57
C SER A 108 -19.83 -7.74 -17.07
N ARG A 109 -20.40 -6.59 -16.74
CA ARG A 109 -19.68 -5.53 -16.00
C ARG A 109 -19.16 -6.06 -14.66
N ASN A 110 -19.85 -7.02 -14.04
CA ASN A 110 -19.50 -7.55 -12.72
C ASN A 110 -18.17 -8.29 -12.71
N ASP A 111 -17.95 -9.23 -13.64
CA ASP A 111 -16.68 -9.96 -13.74
C ASP A 111 -15.55 -9.10 -14.35
N GLN A 112 -15.90 -8.15 -15.21
CA GLN A 112 -14.98 -7.17 -15.79
C GLN A 112 -14.38 -6.26 -14.71
N VAL A 113 -15.19 -5.62 -13.88
CA VAL A 113 -14.74 -4.74 -12.78
C VAL A 113 -13.90 -5.50 -11.76
N SER A 114 -14.31 -6.72 -11.39
CA SER A 114 -13.54 -7.57 -10.48
C SER A 114 -12.15 -7.90 -11.06
N LEU A 115 -12.07 -8.17 -12.37
CA LEU A 115 -10.80 -8.39 -13.07
C LEU A 115 -9.89 -7.17 -12.98
N ASP A 116 -10.42 -5.99 -13.30
CA ASP A 116 -9.63 -4.76 -13.41
C ASP A 116 -9.02 -4.35 -12.06
N ILE A 117 -9.79 -4.48 -10.97
CA ILE A 117 -9.28 -4.23 -9.62
C ILE A 117 -8.17 -5.23 -9.26
N ARG A 118 -8.30 -6.51 -9.61
CA ARG A 118 -7.27 -7.51 -9.36
C ARG A 118 -5.99 -7.25 -10.15
N LEU A 119 -6.12 -6.87 -11.44
CA LEU A 119 -4.97 -6.49 -12.26
C LEU A 119 -4.27 -5.26 -11.70
N TYR A 120 -5.04 -4.23 -11.34
CA TYR A 120 -4.53 -3.01 -10.72
C TYR A 120 -3.78 -3.32 -9.41
N LEU A 121 -4.41 -4.02 -8.47
CA LEU A 121 -3.81 -4.33 -7.18
C LEU A 121 -2.59 -5.27 -7.29
N ARG A 122 -2.54 -6.11 -8.32
CA ARG A 122 -1.36 -6.93 -8.60
C ARG A 122 -0.15 -6.07 -8.94
N ASP A 123 -0.32 -5.14 -9.87
CA ASP A 123 0.78 -4.26 -10.29
C ASP A 123 1.19 -3.31 -9.17
N GLU A 124 0.23 -2.71 -8.47
CA GLU A 124 0.50 -1.81 -7.34
C GLU A 124 1.15 -2.53 -6.15
N GLY A 125 0.74 -3.77 -5.88
CA GLY A 125 1.35 -4.59 -4.84
C GLY A 125 2.80 -4.96 -5.15
N GLU A 126 3.11 -5.28 -6.41
CA GLU A 126 4.49 -5.49 -6.85
C GLU A 126 5.32 -4.20 -6.68
N GLU A 127 4.78 -3.04 -7.02
CA GLU A 127 5.46 -1.76 -6.82
C GLU A 127 5.71 -1.47 -5.33
N VAL A 128 4.73 -1.71 -4.45
CA VAL A 128 4.89 -1.58 -3.00
C VAL A 128 6.00 -2.50 -2.49
N VAL A 129 6.05 -3.75 -2.96
CA VAL A 129 7.15 -4.69 -2.63
C VAL A 129 8.53 -4.10 -3.00
N GLN A 130 8.64 -3.46 -4.17
CA GLN A 130 9.90 -2.83 -4.58
C GLN A 130 10.24 -1.60 -3.71
N LEU A 131 9.28 -0.77 -3.36
CA LEU A 131 9.49 0.38 -2.48
C LEU A 131 9.94 -0.04 -1.08
N ILE A 132 9.35 -1.11 -0.52
CA ILE A 132 9.79 -1.70 0.76
C ILE A 132 11.25 -2.18 0.66
N LYS A 133 11.63 -2.87 -0.41
CA LYS A 133 13.03 -3.32 -0.64
C LYS A 133 14.00 -2.14 -0.72
N ILE A 134 13.62 -1.07 -1.42
CA ILE A 134 14.44 0.13 -1.55
C ILE A 134 14.66 0.75 -0.17
N LEU A 135 13.62 0.90 0.64
CA LEU A 135 13.71 1.43 1.99
C LEU A 135 14.57 0.54 2.90
N ALA A 136 14.35 -0.77 2.90
CA ALA A 136 15.15 -1.72 3.67
C ALA A 136 16.64 -1.65 3.30
N LYS A 137 16.96 -1.52 2.00
CA LYS A 137 18.34 -1.32 1.51
C LYS A 137 18.93 -0.01 2.00
N THR A 138 18.16 1.07 1.99
CA THR A 138 18.59 2.38 2.50
C THR A 138 18.94 2.30 4.00
N LEU A 139 18.08 1.67 4.80
CA LEU A 139 18.33 1.45 6.22
C LEU A 139 19.55 0.56 6.47
N LEU A 140 19.75 -0.48 5.67
CA LEU A 140 20.92 -1.34 5.77
C LEU A 140 22.23 -0.57 5.48
N VAL A 141 22.22 0.28 4.45
CA VAL A 141 23.39 1.14 4.14
C VAL A 141 23.65 2.11 5.28
N LEU A 142 22.61 2.66 5.88
CA LEU A 142 22.72 3.55 7.04
C LEU A 142 23.23 2.80 8.27
N ALA A 143 22.71 1.62 8.58
CA ALA A 143 23.14 0.77 9.67
C ALA A 143 24.65 0.44 9.58
N ARG A 144 25.15 0.10 8.39
CA ARG A 144 26.58 -0.15 8.15
C ARG A 144 27.48 1.05 8.49
N LYS A 145 27.01 2.28 8.34
CA LYS A 145 27.76 3.50 8.69
C LYS A 145 27.81 3.74 10.20
N HIS A 146 26.91 3.11 10.96
CA HIS A 146 26.70 3.35 12.38
C HIS A 146 26.92 2.12 13.25
N THR A 147 27.77 1.18 12.81
CA THR A 147 28.11 -0.04 13.55
C THR A 147 28.84 0.22 14.87
N ASN A 148 29.40 1.42 15.05
CA ASN A 148 30.13 1.83 16.27
C ASN A 148 29.44 3.03 16.96
N THR A 149 28.22 3.42 16.51
CA THR A 149 27.48 4.53 17.10
C THR A 149 26.59 4.00 18.23
N ILE A 150 26.97 4.32 19.47
CA ILE A 150 26.22 3.96 20.66
C ILE A 150 25.12 5.00 20.91
N ILE A 151 23.92 4.55 21.18
CA ILE A 151 22.77 5.34 21.61
C ILE A 151 22.14 4.69 22.84
N PRO A 152 21.42 5.44 23.69
CA PRO A 152 20.63 4.82 24.74
C PRO A 152 19.43 4.11 24.12
N GLY A 153 19.21 2.86 24.52
CA GLY A 153 17.95 2.15 24.29
C GLY A 153 16.93 2.57 25.33
N PHE A 154 15.65 2.59 24.93
CA PHE A 154 14.55 3.03 25.79
C PHE A 154 13.54 1.91 26.05
N THR A 155 13.07 1.83 27.29
CA THR A 155 11.83 1.16 27.67
C THR A 155 10.99 2.11 28.52
N HIS A 156 9.66 2.15 28.31
CA HIS A 156 8.78 3.09 29.02
C HIS A 156 9.20 4.56 28.92
N MET A 157 9.81 4.95 27.77
CA MET A 157 10.40 6.27 27.55
C MET A 157 11.51 6.63 28.57
N GLN A 158 12.06 5.64 29.27
CA GLN A 158 13.22 5.78 30.16
C GLN A 158 14.45 5.14 29.51
N GLN A 159 15.60 5.77 29.67
CA GLN A 159 16.87 5.19 29.23
C GLN A 159 17.10 3.85 29.98
N ALA A 160 17.44 2.81 29.23
CA ALA A 160 17.59 1.45 29.77
C ALA A 160 19.03 0.94 29.64
N GLN A 161 19.45 0.59 28.44
CA GLN A 161 20.75 0.00 28.15
C GLN A 161 21.38 0.65 26.92
N PRO A 162 22.71 0.65 26.79
CA PRO A 162 23.37 1.12 25.56
C PRO A 162 23.10 0.12 24.44
N ILE A 163 22.77 0.63 23.27
CA ILE A 163 22.59 -0.17 22.06
C ILE A 163 23.36 0.49 20.89
N LEU A 164 23.63 -0.27 19.87
CA LEU A 164 24.16 0.28 18.63
C LEU A 164 23.00 0.87 17.80
N LEU A 165 23.19 2.05 17.21
CA LEU A 165 22.24 2.61 16.26
C LEU A 165 21.98 1.65 15.10
N ALA A 166 23.03 0.94 14.64
CA ALA A 166 22.87 -0.10 13.63
C ALA A 166 21.85 -1.18 14.05
N HIS A 167 21.91 -1.66 15.30
CA HIS A 167 21.00 -2.66 15.83
C HIS A 167 19.55 -2.13 15.88
N HIS A 168 19.37 -0.89 16.29
CA HIS A 168 18.06 -0.23 16.28
C HIS A 168 17.46 -0.14 14.86
N LEU A 169 18.25 0.29 13.86
CA LEU A 169 17.82 0.37 12.47
C LEU A 169 17.48 -1.00 11.88
N LEU A 170 18.21 -2.06 12.27
CA LEU A 170 17.91 -3.43 11.85
C LEU A 170 16.55 -3.92 12.36
N ALA A 171 16.09 -3.47 13.52
CA ALA A 171 14.76 -3.80 14.03
C ALA A 171 13.63 -3.31 13.08
N TYR A 172 13.81 -2.15 12.46
CA TYR A 172 12.87 -1.66 11.43
C TYR A 172 12.99 -2.43 10.12
N ILE A 173 14.18 -2.90 9.76
CA ILE A 173 14.34 -3.79 8.59
C ILE A 173 13.57 -5.10 8.81
N GLU A 174 13.63 -5.69 10.00
CA GLU A 174 12.83 -6.88 10.34
C GLU A 174 11.31 -6.65 10.18
N MET A 175 10.81 -5.48 10.55
CA MET A 175 9.40 -5.12 10.31
C MET A 175 9.08 -5.05 8.81
N LEU A 176 9.93 -4.38 8.03
CA LEU A 176 9.77 -4.23 6.58
C LEU A 176 9.85 -5.56 5.84
N LEU A 177 10.70 -6.50 6.27
CA LEU A 177 10.77 -7.85 5.70
C LEU A 177 9.45 -8.61 5.91
N ARG A 178 8.88 -8.54 7.12
CA ARG A 178 7.55 -9.13 7.39
C ARG A 178 6.44 -8.48 6.57
N ASP A 179 6.50 -7.15 6.34
CA ASP A 179 5.53 -6.44 5.50
C ASP A 179 5.64 -6.86 4.03
N GLN A 180 6.86 -7.07 3.54
CA GLN A 180 7.11 -7.58 2.20
C GLN A 180 6.52 -8.99 2.02
N GLU A 181 6.69 -9.87 3.01
CA GLU A 181 6.14 -11.23 2.97
C GLU A 181 4.61 -11.21 2.98
N ARG A 182 3.99 -10.39 3.84
CA ARG A 182 2.52 -10.21 3.85
C ARG A 182 2.00 -9.76 2.49
N MET A 183 2.65 -8.77 1.86
CA MET A 183 2.22 -8.30 0.54
C MET A 183 2.36 -9.39 -0.51
N LYS A 184 3.45 -10.15 -0.52
CA LYS A 184 3.61 -11.30 -1.43
C LYS A 184 2.56 -12.38 -1.21
N ASP A 185 2.14 -12.60 0.02
CA ASP A 185 1.07 -13.55 0.33
C ASP A 185 -0.30 -13.03 -0.12
N ALA A 186 -0.60 -11.76 0.07
CA ALA A 186 -1.81 -11.13 -0.46
C ALA A 186 -1.87 -11.21 -1.99
N LEU A 187 -0.74 -10.96 -2.68
CA LEU A 187 -0.63 -11.05 -4.13
C LEU A 187 -1.01 -12.43 -4.68
N LYS A 188 -0.79 -13.51 -3.95
CA LYS A 188 -1.22 -14.86 -4.37
C LYS A 188 -2.74 -14.96 -4.49
N ARG A 189 -3.50 -14.35 -3.56
CA ARG A 189 -4.97 -14.34 -3.55
C ARG A 189 -5.57 -13.31 -4.49
N ILE A 190 -4.86 -12.21 -4.75
CA ILE A 190 -5.19 -11.26 -5.81
C ILE A 190 -5.10 -11.95 -7.18
N ASN A 191 -4.11 -12.82 -7.38
CA ASN A 191 -3.77 -13.41 -8.68
C ASN A 191 -4.67 -14.58 -9.08
N ILE A 192 -6.00 -14.45 -8.87
CA ILE A 192 -7.06 -15.37 -9.28
C ILE A 192 -7.97 -14.66 -10.28
N MET A 193 -8.17 -15.24 -11.47
CA MET A 193 -8.89 -14.61 -12.58
C MET A 193 -10.40 -14.80 -12.48
N PRO A 194 -11.22 -13.74 -12.36
CA PRO A 194 -12.67 -13.84 -12.21
C PRO A 194 -13.41 -13.95 -13.56
N LEU A 195 -12.79 -13.53 -14.67
CA LEU A 195 -13.47 -13.36 -15.95
C LEU A 195 -14.05 -14.68 -16.47
N GLY A 196 -15.25 -14.59 -17.05
CA GLY A 196 -16.06 -15.74 -17.44
C GLY A 196 -17.08 -16.16 -16.37
N SER A 197 -17.10 -15.49 -15.21
CA SER A 197 -18.16 -15.63 -14.21
C SER A 197 -19.43 -14.88 -14.64
N ALA A 198 -19.33 -14.00 -15.61
CA ALA A 198 -20.39 -13.13 -16.12
C ALA A 198 -21.08 -12.35 -14.99
N ALA A 199 -22.42 -12.26 -14.97
CA ALA A 199 -23.12 -11.53 -13.92
C ALA A 199 -23.00 -12.23 -12.54
N LEU A 200 -23.11 -13.56 -12.50
CA LEU A 200 -22.99 -14.43 -11.32
C LEU A 200 -23.03 -15.94 -11.63
N ALA A 201 -23.63 -16.33 -12.74
CA ALA A 201 -23.93 -17.75 -13.03
C ALA A 201 -23.07 -18.33 -14.17
N GLY A 202 -22.02 -17.64 -14.55
CA GLY A 202 -21.23 -18.00 -15.74
C GLY A 202 -21.99 -17.71 -17.03
N THR A 203 -21.67 -18.45 -18.09
CA THR A 203 -22.23 -18.26 -19.44
C THR A 203 -22.48 -19.58 -20.14
N GLY A 204 -23.48 -19.65 -20.99
CA GLY A 204 -23.75 -20.80 -21.86
C GLY A 204 -22.80 -20.89 -23.07
N PHE A 205 -21.95 -19.92 -23.32
CA PHE A 205 -20.95 -19.98 -24.38
C PHE A 205 -19.76 -20.89 -24.00
N PRO A 206 -19.18 -21.62 -24.93
CA PRO A 206 -18.02 -22.51 -24.67
C PRO A 206 -16.71 -21.72 -24.56
N ILE A 207 -16.60 -20.87 -23.55
CA ILE A 207 -15.42 -20.03 -23.29
C ILE A 207 -14.28 -20.86 -22.69
N ASP A 208 -13.02 -20.43 -22.97
CA ASP A 208 -11.80 -21.01 -22.40
C ASP A 208 -11.21 -20.09 -21.33
N ARG A 209 -11.70 -20.23 -20.09
CA ARG A 209 -11.23 -19.44 -18.94
C ARG A 209 -9.74 -19.65 -18.62
N LYS A 210 -9.23 -20.86 -18.81
CA LYS A 210 -7.80 -21.19 -18.59
C LYS A 210 -6.92 -20.43 -19.58
N TYR A 211 -7.37 -20.34 -20.83
CA TYR A 211 -6.65 -19.56 -21.84
C TYR A 211 -6.64 -18.08 -21.51
N THR A 212 -7.77 -17.51 -21.07
CA THR A 212 -7.86 -16.10 -20.64
C THR A 212 -6.94 -15.84 -19.44
N ALA A 213 -6.93 -16.72 -18.43
CA ALA A 213 -6.05 -16.61 -17.28
C ALA A 213 -4.57 -16.60 -17.70
N LYS A 214 -4.18 -17.48 -18.63
CA LYS A 214 -2.82 -17.54 -19.18
C LYS A 214 -2.44 -16.22 -19.90
N LEU A 215 -3.33 -15.67 -20.70
CA LEU A 215 -3.09 -14.40 -21.43
C LEU A 215 -2.84 -13.21 -20.47
N LEU A 216 -3.49 -13.23 -19.31
CA LEU A 216 -3.40 -12.18 -18.29
C LEU A 216 -2.40 -12.49 -17.17
N ASN A 217 -1.63 -13.60 -17.30
CA ASN A 217 -0.67 -14.05 -16.30
C ASN A 217 -1.28 -14.29 -14.90
N PHE A 218 -2.53 -14.74 -14.83
CA PHE A 218 -3.12 -15.22 -13.59
C PHE A 218 -2.70 -16.68 -13.32
N SER A 219 -2.58 -17.02 -12.03
CA SER A 219 -2.23 -18.40 -11.61
C SER A 219 -3.30 -19.40 -12.01
N GLU A 220 -4.57 -19.02 -11.85
CA GLU A 220 -5.74 -19.83 -12.19
C GLU A 220 -6.99 -18.99 -12.37
N ALA A 221 -8.07 -19.62 -12.83
CA ALA A 221 -9.40 -19.02 -12.87
C ALA A 221 -10.16 -19.34 -11.56
N SER A 222 -10.99 -18.42 -11.09
CA SER A 222 -11.85 -18.61 -9.91
C SER A 222 -12.76 -19.83 -10.04
N HIS A 223 -13.03 -20.52 -8.93
CA HIS A 223 -13.79 -21.78 -8.92
C HIS A 223 -15.30 -21.57 -8.87
N ASN A 224 -15.77 -20.54 -8.18
CA ASN A 224 -17.19 -20.22 -8.04
C ASN A 224 -17.50 -18.87 -8.67
N SER A 225 -18.48 -18.83 -9.59
CA SER A 225 -18.80 -17.62 -10.34
C SER A 225 -19.56 -16.57 -9.51
N ILE A 226 -20.31 -16.97 -8.49
CA ILE A 226 -21.03 -16.04 -7.61
C ILE A 226 -20.01 -15.34 -6.70
N ASP A 227 -19.10 -16.09 -6.12
CA ASP A 227 -18.02 -15.60 -5.29
C ASP A 227 -17.09 -14.65 -6.08
N ALA A 228 -16.69 -15.04 -7.29
CA ALA A 228 -15.74 -14.28 -8.12
C ALA A 228 -16.17 -12.83 -8.44
N VAL A 229 -17.48 -12.56 -8.49
CA VAL A 229 -18.02 -11.21 -8.73
C VAL A 229 -18.37 -10.47 -7.44
N SER A 230 -18.48 -11.19 -6.31
CA SER A 230 -18.82 -10.66 -4.99
C SER A 230 -17.57 -10.37 -4.15
N ASP A 231 -16.55 -11.19 -4.28
CA ASP A 231 -15.34 -11.18 -3.45
C ASP A 231 -14.62 -9.81 -3.49
N ARG A 232 -14.32 -9.32 -2.30
CA ARG A 232 -13.41 -8.18 -2.06
C ARG A 232 -12.40 -8.48 -0.95
N ASP A 233 -12.30 -9.74 -0.49
CA ASP A 233 -11.35 -10.14 0.53
C ASP A 233 -9.92 -9.82 0.10
N PHE A 234 -9.61 -10.03 -1.17
CA PHE A 234 -8.31 -9.71 -1.75
C PHE A 234 -7.95 -8.21 -1.63
N ALA A 235 -8.92 -7.31 -1.75
CA ALA A 235 -8.72 -5.87 -1.61
C ALA A 235 -8.62 -5.46 -0.13
N ILE A 236 -9.44 -6.06 0.73
CA ILE A 236 -9.39 -5.86 2.19
C ILE A 236 -8.05 -6.35 2.73
N GLU A 237 -7.58 -7.51 2.29
CA GLU A 237 -6.28 -8.06 2.69
C GLU A 237 -5.12 -7.17 2.24
N PHE A 238 -5.17 -6.67 1.00
CA PHE A 238 -4.22 -5.69 0.51
C PHE A 238 -4.18 -4.45 1.41
N CYS A 239 -5.34 -3.83 1.66
CA CYS A 239 -5.44 -2.64 2.51
C CYS A 239 -5.02 -2.92 3.97
N SER A 240 -5.31 -4.12 4.49
CA SER A 240 -4.85 -4.56 5.82
C SER A 240 -3.33 -4.66 5.88
N THR A 241 -2.71 -5.22 4.85
CA THR A 241 -1.24 -5.30 4.73
C THR A 241 -0.63 -3.90 4.71
N ILE A 242 -1.20 -2.98 3.93
CA ILE A 242 -0.76 -1.58 3.91
C ILE A 242 -0.98 -0.89 5.26
N ALA A 243 -2.08 -1.16 5.95
CA ALA A 243 -2.34 -0.59 7.28
C ALA A 243 -1.26 -1.01 8.30
N ILE A 244 -0.80 -2.27 8.27
CA ILE A 244 0.30 -2.74 9.12
C ILE A 244 1.62 -2.05 8.73
N LEU A 245 1.93 -1.93 7.44
CA LEU A 245 3.10 -1.20 6.95
C LEU A 245 3.09 0.25 7.43
N MET A 246 1.97 0.96 7.28
CA MET A 246 1.84 2.34 7.72
C MET A 246 1.95 2.49 9.25
N MET A 247 1.53 1.50 10.01
CA MET A 247 1.77 1.46 11.47
C MET A 247 3.27 1.37 11.77
N HIS A 248 4.04 0.54 11.07
CA HIS A 248 5.49 0.46 11.24
C HIS A 248 6.17 1.78 10.87
N LEU A 249 5.79 2.40 9.75
CA LEU A 249 6.30 3.71 9.36
C LEU A 249 5.95 4.80 10.41
N SER A 250 4.71 4.77 10.93
CA SER A 250 4.25 5.71 11.97
C SER A 250 5.11 5.62 13.23
N ARG A 251 5.46 4.40 13.68
CA ARG A 251 6.35 4.19 14.84
C ARG A 251 7.72 4.78 14.60
N PHE A 252 8.29 4.55 13.42
CA PHE A 252 9.60 5.11 13.09
C PHE A 252 9.55 6.64 12.96
N CYS A 253 8.48 7.17 12.38
CA CYS A 253 8.27 8.62 12.31
C CYS A 253 8.17 9.26 13.70
N GLU A 254 7.54 8.59 14.67
CA GLU A 254 7.50 9.06 16.06
C GLU A 254 8.90 9.22 16.64
N GLU A 255 9.76 8.20 16.47
CA GLU A 255 11.16 8.27 16.93
C GLU A 255 11.93 9.37 16.19
N ILE A 256 11.73 9.54 14.88
CA ILE A 256 12.36 10.61 14.11
C ILE A 256 11.96 11.98 14.66
N VAL A 257 10.68 12.20 14.95
CA VAL A 257 10.19 13.46 15.53
C VAL A 257 10.86 13.72 16.89
N LEU A 258 10.91 12.71 17.76
CA LEU A 258 11.61 12.80 19.04
C LEU A 258 13.09 13.10 18.85
N TRP A 259 13.79 12.39 17.98
CA TRP A 259 15.22 12.56 17.75
C TRP A 259 15.60 13.90 17.11
N CYS A 260 14.67 14.53 16.41
CA CYS A 260 14.84 15.88 15.85
C CYS A 260 14.53 17.00 16.84
N SER A 261 13.89 16.70 18.00
CA SER A 261 13.60 17.72 19.01
C SER A 261 14.87 18.26 19.65
N SER A 262 14.78 19.48 20.23
CA SER A 262 15.90 20.11 20.95
C SER A 262 16.37 19.30 22.17
N GLU A 263 15.46 18.55 22.78
CA GLU A 263 15.70 17.72 23.97
C GLU A 263 16.57 16.50 23.63
N PHE A 264 16.31 15.84 22.48
CA PHE A 264 17.12 14.71 22.01
C PHE A 264 18.32 15.18 21.18
N ASP A 265 18.07 15.97 20.14
CA ASP A 265 19.09 16.50 19.23
C ASP A 265 20.03 15.41 18.64
N TRP A 266 19.45 14.23 18.28
CA TRP A 266 20.21 13.11 17.74
C TRP A 266 20.18 13.02 16.23
N LEU A 267 19.15 13.59 15.60
CA LEU A 267 18.93 13.49 14.18
C LEU A 267 18.70 14.86 13.56
N GLU A 268 19.34 15.10 12.44
CA GLU A 268 19.10 16.26 11.60
C GLU A 268 18.57 15.80 10.24
N LEU A 269 17.38 16.24 9.90
CA LEU A 269 16.80 16.01 8.58
C LEU A 269 17.29 17.07 7.58
N SER A 270 17.37 16.69 6.31
CA SER A 270 17.64 17.64 5.22
C SER A 270 16.54 18.68 5.11
N ASP A 271 16.90 19.90 4.71
CA ASP A 271 15.97 21.01 4.45
C ASP A 271 14.88 20.62 3.41
N SER A 272 15.22 19.70 2.51
CA SER A 272 14.26 19.19 1.51
C SER A 272 13.09 18.38 2.08
N TYR A 273 13.15 17.97 3.36
CA TYR A 273 12.13 17.16 4.04
C TYR A 273 11.63 17.81 5.34
N THR A 274 11.87 19.11 5.50
CA THR A 274 11.53 19.89 6.68
C THR A 274 10.91 21.20 6.24
N THR A 275 10.17 21.85 7.14
CA THR A 275 9.68 23.21 6.92
C THR A 275 10.13 24.15 8.01
N GLY A 276 10.17 25.43 7.70
CA GLY A 276 10.44 26.49 8.68
C GLY A 276 9.16 27.08 9.26
N SER A 277 9.33 28.14 10.04
CA SER A 277 8.23 28.96 10.56
C SER A 277 8.30 30.36 9.94
N SER A 278 7.15 30.91 9.57
CA SER A 278 7.08 32.31 9.08
C SER A 278 7.39 33.35 10.17
N ILE A 279 7.26 32.97 11.44
CA ILE A 279 7.47 33.88 12.60
C ILE A 279 8.80 33.56 13.30
N MET A 280 9.23 32.29 13.32
CA MET A 280 10.40 31.82 14.06
C MET A 280 11.49 31.35 13.09
N PRO A 281 12.46 32.21 12.72
CA PRO A 281 13.44 31.90 11.68
C PRO A 281 14.37 30.73 12.05
N GLN A 282 14.53 30.43 13.33
CA GLN A 282 15.34 29.32 13.83
C GLN A 282 14.63 27.97 13.81
N LYS A 283 13.30 27.95 13.58
CA LYS A 283 12.51 26.71 13.71
C LYS A 283 12.60 25.86 12.46
N LYS A 284 12.87 24.55 12.66
CA LYS A 284 12.92 23.53 11.62
C LYS A 284 12.07 22.34 12.05
N ASN A 285 10.99 22.10 11.34
CA ASN A 285 9.96 21.11 11.69
C ASN A 285 10.17 19.80 10.89
N PRO A 286 10.03 18.63 11.50
CA PRO A 286 10.11 17.35 10.82
C PRO A 286 8.77 16.96 10.11
N ASP A 287 8.19 17.88 9.32
CA ASP A 287 6.84 17.74 8.77
C ASP A 287 6.65 16.46 7.95
N ALA A 288 7.66 16.01 7.23
CA ALA A 288 7.57 14.77 6.46
C ALA A 288 7.26 13.57 7.37
N ALA A 289 7.94 13.47 8.52
CA ALA A 289 7.68 12.42 9.49
C ALA A 289 6.29 12.57 10.14
N GLU A 290 5.92 13.79 10.52
CA GLU A 290 4.60 14.08 11.12
C GLU A 290 3.46 13.72 10.17
N LEU A 291 3.57 14.10 8.89
CA LEU A 291 2.56 13.79 7.88
C LEU A 291 2.43 12.30 7.61
N ILE A 292 3.54 11.56 7.52
CA ILE A 292 3.49 10.09 7.34
C ILE A 292 2.82 9.44 8.55
N ARG A 293 3.16 9.87 9.78
CA ARG A 293 2.51 9.43 11.01
C ARG A 293 1.00 9.70 10.98
N GLY A 294 0.57 10.89 10.56
CA GLY A 294 -0.84 11.25 10.43
C GLY A 294 -1.59 10.45 9.36
N LYS A 295 -0.93 10.18 8.23
CA LYS A 295 -1.53 9.43 7.10
C LYS A 295 -1.86 7.96 7.43
N SER A 296 -1.28 7.37 8.47
CA SER A 296 -1.66 6.03 8.92
C SER A 296 -3.13 5.95 9.30
N GLY A 297 -3.67 6.98 9.97
CA GLY A 297 -5.10 7.06 10.31
C GLY A 297 -6.02 7.07 9.08
N ARG A 298 -5.60 7.72 7.99
CA ARG A 298 -6.33 7.72 6.71
C ARG A 298 -6.42 6.32 6.12
N VAL A 299 -5.31 5.58 6.09
CA VAL A 299 -5.27 4.19 5.59
C VAL A 299 -6.12 3.25 6.47
N TYR A 300 -6.11 3.44 7.80
CA TYR A 300 -7.00 2.69 8.69
C TYR A 300 -8.48 2.97 8.39
N GLY A 301 -8.84 4.25 8.16
CA GLY A 301 -10.17 4.63 7.75
C GLY A 301 -10.63 3.94 6.47
N ASN A 302 -9.75 3.85 5.46
CA ASN A 302 -10.01 3.14 4.20
C ASN A 302 -10.26 1.64 4.42
N LEU A 303 -9.46 0.97 5.26
CA LEU A 303 -9.65 -0.43 5.62
C LEU A 303 -11.00 -0.64 6.33
N VAL A 304 -11.34 0.21 7.29
CA VAL A 304 -12.62 0.14 8.00
C VAL A 304 -13.79 0.39 7.04
N SER A 305 -13.64 1.32 6.09
CA SER A 305 -14.64 1.58 5.05
C SER A 305 -14.93 0.33 4.22
N LEU A 306 -13.89 -0.38 3.74
CA LEU A 306 -14.04 -1.62 2.98
C LEU A 306 -14.69 -2.75 3.80
N LEU A 307 -14.28 -2.93 5.05
CA LEU A 307 -14.90 -3.91 5.95
C LEU A 307 -16.38 -3.60 6.20
N THR A 308 -16.72 -2.32 6.37
CA THR A 308 -18.07 -1.84 6.58
C THR A 308 -18.93 -2.02 5.32
N LEU A 309 -18.34 -1.72 4.14
CA LEU A 309 -18.96 -1.92 2.85
C LEU A 309 -19.41 -3.38 2.65
N MET A 310 -18.52 -4.32 2.93
CA MET A 310 -18.80 -5.75 2.72
C MET A 310 -19.72 -6.35 3.78
N LYS A 311 -19.80 -5.73 4.97
CA LYS A 311 -20.66 -6.24 6.04
C LYS A 311 -22.11 -6.31 5.62
N SER A 312 -22.68 -7.51 5.68
CA SER A 312 -24.11 -7.79 5.38
C SER A 312 -24.55 -7.60 3.92
N LEU A 313 -23.62 -7.42 2.97
CA LEU A 313 -23.99 -7.47 1.57
C LEU A 313 -24.39 -8.89 1.16
N PRO A 314 -25.50 -9.06 0.42
CA PRO A 314 -25.83 -10.35 -0.21
C PRO A 314 -24.78 -10.73 -1.26
N LEU A 315 -24.73 -12.01 -1.58
CA LEU A 315 -23.83 -12.53 -2.62
C LEU A 315 -24.08 -11.89 -3.99
N ALA A 316 -23.12 -12.11 -4.88
CA ALA A 316 -23.01 -11.51 -6.21
C ALA A 316 -22.72 -9.99 -6.13
N TYR A 317 -23.19 -9.22 -7.09
CA TYR A 317 -22.86 -7.80 -7.20
C TYR A 317 -24.02 -6.93 -6.73
N ASN A 318 -23.72 -5.98 -5.86
CA ASN A 318 -24.60 -4.88 -5.48
C ASN A 318 -23.91 -3.56 -5.86
N LYS A 319 -24.67 -2.50 -6.13
CA LYS A 319 -24.10 -1.19 -6.53
C LYS A 319 -23.18 -0.59 -5.46
N ASP A 320 -23.38 -0.98 -4.19
CA ASP A 320 -22.51 -0.67 -3.06
C ASP A 320 -21.03 -0.95 -3.37
N LEU A 321 -20.74 -2.04 -4.10
CA LEU A 321 -19.37 -2.41 -4.48
C LEU A 321 -18.68 -1.39 -5.41
N GLN A 322 -19.36 -0.35 -5.87
CA GLN A 322 -18.71 0.78 -6.54
C GLN A 322 -17.84 1.59 -5.58
N GLU A 323 -18.24 1.66 -4.29
CA GLU A 323 -17.55 2.39 -3.24
C GLU A 323 -16.24 1.72 -2.77
N ASP A 324 -15.89 0.55 -3.30
CA ASP A 324 -14.62 -0.13 -3.00
C ASP A 324 -13.39 0.61 -3.56
N LYS A 325 -13.56 1.32 -4.68
CA LYS A 325 -12.45 1.85 -5.48
C LYS A 325 -11.73 3.02 -4.84
N GLU A 326 -12.46 4.01 -4.33
CA GLU A 326 -11.86 5.19 -3.73
C GLU A 326 -10.98 4.85 -2.52
N PRO A 327 -11.42 4.02 -1.53
CA PRO A 327 -10.56 3.60 -0.43
C PRO A 327 -9.34 2.81 -0.89
N ILE A 328 -9.48 1.95 -1.91
CA ILE A 328 -8.37 1.19 -2.49
C ILE A 328 -7.35 2.13 -3.11
N PHE A 329 -7.78 3.00 -4.00
CA PHE A 329 -6.91 3.93 -4.72
C PHE A 329 -6.20 4.89 -3.78
N ASP A 330 -6.91 5.42 -2.81
CA ASP A 330 -6.35 6.30 -1.80
C ASP A 330 -5.31 5.59 -0.90
N THR A 331 -5.55 4.33 -0.54
CA THR A 331 -4.61 3.51 0.21
C THR A 331 -3.31 3.28 -0.58
N VAL A 332 -3.42 2.95 -1.86
CA VAL A 332 -2.27 2.76 -2.76
C VAL A 332 -1.47 4.05 -2.88
N ASP A 333 -2.11 5.15 -3.27
CA ASP A 333 -1.45 6.44 -3.48
C ASP A 333 -0.78 6.95 -2.20
N THR A 334 -1.47 6.84 -1.06
CA THR A 334 -0.95 7.25 0.25
C THR A 334 0.27 6.42 0.66
N SER A 335 0.23 5.11 0.49
CA SER A 335 1.33 4.22 0.90
C SER A 335 2.58 4.39 0.03
N LYS A 336 2.43 4.46 -1.29
CA LYS A 336 3.54 4.65 -2.24
C LYS A 336 4.24 5.99 -2.00
N MET A 337 3.46 7.06 -1.85
CA MET A 337 4.00 8.38 -1.55
C MET A 337 4.72 8.39 -0.19
N SER A 338 4.12 7.79 0.84
CA SER A 338 4.73 7.71 2.18
C SER A 338 6.05 6.95 2.17
N LEU A 339 6.13 5.79 1.51
CA LEU A 339 7.36 5.02 1.35
C LEU A 339 8.46 5.81 0.62
N SER A 340 8.09 6.50 -0.46
CA SER A 340 9.01 7.29 -1.28
C SER A 340 9.58 8.46 -0.50
N ILE A 341 8.73 9.22 0.17
CA ILE A 341 9.14 10.38 1.01
C ILE A 341 9.97 9.90 2.21
N PHE A 342 9.53 8.82 2.89
CA PHE A 342 10.28 8.26 4.02
C PHE A 342 11.68 7.81 3.60
N ASN A 343 11.80 7.12 2.47
CA ASN A 343 13.09 6.68 1.95
C ASN A 343 14.01 7.88 1.62
N GLY A 344 13.51 8.92 0.98
CA GLY A 344 14.27 10.13 0.68
C GLY A 344 14.71 10.86 1.94
N MET A 345 13.81 11.02 2.91
CA MET A 345 14.07 11.65 4.20
C MET A 345 15.19 10.93 4.96
N ILE A 346 15.10 9.62 5.14
CA ILE A 346 16.10 8.82 5.87
C ILE A 346 17.45 8.76 5.12
N LYS A 347 17.41 8.67 3.79
CA LYS A 347 18.63 8.64 2.97
C LYS A 347 19.47 9.91 3.13
N SER A 348 18.85 11.05 3.35
CA SER A 348 19.48 12.36 3.50
C SER A 348 19.67 12.79 4.96
N ALA A 349 19.16 12.03 5.92
CA ALA A 349 19.25 12.31 7.35
C ALA A 349 20.68 12.15 7.87
N ARG A 350 21.06 12.99 8.82
CA ARG A 350 22.38 12.96 9.49
C ARG A 350 22.20 12.68 10.97
N PHE A 351 22.67 11.51 11.43
CA PHE A 351 22.78 11.21 12.86
C PHE A 351 23.93 11.98 13.48
N LYS A 352 23.64 12.68 14.56
CA LYS A 352 24.63 13.43 15.34
C LYS A 352 25.33 12.47 16.31
N LYS A 353 26.61 12.77 16.65
CA LYS A 353 27.31 12.06 17.73
C LYS A 353 26.67 12.48 19.05
N ILE A 354 26.17 11.52 19.82
CA ILE A 354 25.69 11.76 21.16
C ILE A 354 26.92 11.86 22.08
N PRO A 355 27.11 12.99 22.78
CA PRO A 355 28.24 13.12 23.69
C PRO A 355 28.18 12.08 24.82
N LEU A 356 29.31 11.44 25.14
CA LEU A 356 29.36 10.39 26.16
C LEU A 356 28.82 10.83 27.51
N HIS A 357 29.01 12.08 27.90
CA HIS A 357 28.46 12.61 29.15
C HIS A 357 26.91 12.60 29.17
N ARG A 358 26.22 12.71 28.02
CA ARG A 358 24.75 12.56 27.96
C ARG A 358 24.33 11.09 28.10
N LEU A 359 25.20 10.14 27.75
CA LEU A 359 24.97 8.70 27.92
C LEU A 359 25.23 8.23 29.37
N ASP A 360 26.18 8.88 30.06
CA ASP A 360 26.70 8.41 31.34
C ASP A 360 25.99 9.03 32.56
N ILE A 361 25.66 10.33 32.51
CA ILE A 361 25.18 11.08 33.70
C ILE A 361 23.70 10.79 34.02
N SER A 362 22.88 10.48 33.05
CA SER A 362 21.43 10.46 33.28
C SER A 362 20.79 9.09 33.52
N GLY A 363 21.44 7.98 33.19
CA GLY A 363 20.74 6.71 33.13
C GLY A 363 21.40 5.46 33.72
N PHE A 364 22.68 5.51 34.13
CA PHE A 364 23.37 4.28 34.54
C PHE A 364 23.23 3.13 33.55
N LEU A 365 23.37 3.42 32.25
CA LEU A 365 23.09 2.51 31.16
C LEU A 365 23.78 1.15 31.26
N THR A 366 24.99 1.12 31.87
CA THR A 366 25.79 -0.09 32.08
C THR A 366 25.59 -0.77 33.43
N ALA A 367 24.61 -0.29 34.23
CA ALA A 367 24.39 -0.86 35.56
C ALA A 367 23.97 -2.33 35.53
N THR A 368 23.26 -2.76 34.49
CA THR A 368 22.88 -4.17 34.31
C THR A 368 24.13 -5.02 34.00
N ASP A 369 24.98 -4.56 33.08
CA ASP A 369 26.19 -5.28 32.69
C ASP A 369 27.14 -5.41 33.88
N MET A 370 27.23 -4.37 34.70
CA MET A 370 28.03 -4.39 35.95
C MET A 370 27.42 -5.39 36.93
N ALA A 371 26.11 -5.43 37.13
CA ALA A 371 25.46 -6.37 38.01
C ALA A 371 25.63 -7.83 37.55
N ASP A 372 25.52 -8.08 36.26
CA ASP A 372 25.72 -9.39 35.67
C ASP A 372 27.19 -9.85 35.79
N TYR A 373 28.16 -8.95 35.53
CA TYR A 373 29.58 -9.22 35.74
C TYR A 373 29.90 -9.58 37.21
N LEU A 374 29.38 -8.82 38.20
CA LEU A 374 29.58 -9.09 39.60
C LEU A 374 28.94 -10.41 40.02
N ALA A 375 27.75 -10.72 39.52
CA ALA A 375 27.06 -12.00 39.78
C ALA A 375 27.89 -13.20 39.27
N GLU A 376 28.50 -13.06 38.09
CA GLU A 376 29.39 -14.09 37.51
C GLU A 376 30.65 -14.31 38.35
N LYS A 377 31.28 -13.22 38.85
CA LYS A 377 32.52 -13.28 39.62
C LYS A 377 32.34 -13.73 41.07
N GLU A 378 31.26 -13.31 41.73
CA GLU A 378 31.06 -13.52 43.16
C GLU A 378 30.03 -14.64 43.49
N SER A 379 29.51 -15.36 42.50
CA SER A 379 28.51 -16.41 42.63
C SER A 379 27.24 -15.95 43.40
N LEU A 380 26.98 -14.66 43.44
CA LEU A 380 25.79 -14.08 44.08
C LEU A 380 24.63 -14.01 43.08
N SER A 381 23.39 -14.06 43.56
CA SER A 381 22.26 -13.95 42.68
C SER A 381 22.22 -12.57 42.00
N VAL A 382 21.92 -12.54 40.69
CA VAL A 382 21.73 -11.31 39.91
C VAL A 382 20.75 -10.35 40.57
N TRP A 383 19.72 -10.87 41.24
CA TRP A 383 18.72 -10.06 41.94
C TRP A 383 19.33 -9.30 43.15
N LEU A 384 20.19 -9.92 43.92
CA LEU A 384 20.87 -9.28 45.04
C LEU A 384 21.84 -8.18 44.53
N MET A 385 22.56 -8.44 43.45
CA MET A 385 23.44 -7.46 42.84
C MET A 385 22.70 -6.25 42.29
N ARG A 386 21.58 -6.48 41.60
CA ARG A 386 20.68 -5.39 41.13
C ARG A 386 20.14 -4.53 42.27
N SER A 387 19.85 -5.11 43.44
CA SER A 387 19.41 -4.34 44.58
C SER A 387 20.53 -3.50 45.22
N GLN A 388 21.79 -3.94 45.11
CA GLN A 388 22.97 -3.21 45.61
C GLN A 388 23.37 -2.07 44.67
N VAL A 389 23.12 -2.14 43.38
CA VAL A 389 23.38 -1.05 42.40
C VAL A 389 22.70 0.27 42.83
N LYS A 390 21.58 0.23 43.55
CA LYS A 390 20.98 1.41 44.18
C LYS A 390 21.90 2.09 45.21
N ARG A 391 22.73 1.31 45.95
CA ARG A 391 23.72 1.84 46.91
C ARG A 391 24.92 2.46 46.18
N TRP A 392 25.33 1.89 45.05
CA TRP A 392 26.41 2.41 44.21
C TRP A 392 26.06 3.74 43.55
N ARG A 393 24.79 4.05 43.36
CA ARG A 393 24.30 5.38 42.92
C ARG A 393 24.82 6.51 43.81
N ILE A 394 24.98 6.23 45.09
CA ILE A 394 25.56 7.16 46.08
C ILE A 394 27.08 7.20 45.93
N VAL A 395 27.75 6.07 45.75
CA VAL A 395 29.20 5.97 45.62
C VAL A 395 29.70 6.59 44.32
N LEU A 396 29.03 6.39 43.20
CA LEU A 396 29.39 7.01 41.90
C LEU A 396 29.16 8.54 41.89
N ARG A 397 28.14 9.05 42.59
CA ARG A 397 27.99 10.49 42.83
C ARG A 397 29.07 11.06 43.76
N VAL A 398 29.57 10.24 44.66
CA VAL A 398 30.67 10.60 45.57
C VAL A 398 32.03 10.35 44.92
N GLY A 399 32.13 9.45 43.93
CA GLY A 399 33.34 9.13 43.17
C GLY A 399 33.83 10.21 42.21
N GLU A 400 33.02 11.27 41.98
CA GLU A 400 33.59 12.53 41.42
C GLU A 400 34.62 13.16 42.35
N ILE A 401 34.73 12.68 43.59
CA ILE A 401 35.68 13.17 44.60
C ILE A 401 36.92 12.30 44.65
N TYR A 402 36.93 11.08 44.11
CA TYR A 402 38.10 10.21 44.10
C TYR A 402 38.27 9.56 42.71
N ARG A 403 39.23 10.08 41.92
CA ARG A 403 39.79 9.36 40.78
C ARG A 403 40.36 8.02 41.30
N ILE A 404 39.77 6.93 40.86
CA ILE A 404 40.42 5.65 40.76
C ILE A 404 40.77 5.39 39.32
#